data_ec59f8bbf1677dc92cfc2e70f29e1b2e
#
_entry.id   ec59f8bbf1677dc92cfc2e70f29e1b2e
#
_cell.length_a   1.000
_cell.length_b   1.000
_cell.length_c   1.000
_cell.angle_alpha   90.00
_cell.angle_beta   90.00
_cell.angle_gamma   90.00
#
_symmetry.space_group_name_H-M   'P 1'
#
loop_
_entity.id
_entity.type
_entity.pdbx_description
1 polymer ?
#
loop_
_entity_poly.entity_id
_entity_poly.type
_entity_poly.pdbx_seq_one_letter_code
_entity_poly.pdbx_strand_id
1 'polypeptide(L)'
;MFLYITLGTNNLAAAKRFYDTVMPTLGLVLRTAEAEEVGYGEPAPARIRFWVTQPFDGKPATIGNGSMPAFEAKNRAVVDAFHAAGVAAGGTDEGAPGLRPYGASFYACYLRDPDGNKLSAVCEKPE
;
A
#
# COMPACT_ATOMS: atom_id res chain seq x y z
N MET A 1 -15.09 2.03 8.03
CA MET A 1 -14.82 3.26 8.73
C MET A 1 -14.15 4.29 7.83
N PHE A 2 -12.93 4.08 7.35
CA PHE A 2 -12.36 4.98 6.36
C PHE A 2 -13.04 4.79 5.01
N LEU A 3 -13.37 5.90 4.36
CA LEU A 3 -13.90 5.88 3.01
C LEU A 3 -12.79 5.57 2.00
N TYR A 4 -11.69 6.29 2.12
CA TYR A 4 -10.46 6.08 1.34
C TYR A 4 -9.26 6.68 2.09
N ILE A 5 -8.07 6.35 1.65
CA ILE A 5 -6.81 6.90 2.13
C ILE A 5 -6.06 7.49 0.94
N THR A 6 -5.37 8.59 1.15
CA THR A 6 -4.53 9.24 0.14
C THR A 6 -3.10 9.35 0.65
N LEU A 7 -2.14 8.96 -0.17
CA LEU A 7 -0.71 9.19 0.06
C LEU A 7 -0.15 10.13 -0.99
N GLY A 8 0.87 10.90 -0.61
CA GLY A 8 1.56 11.82 -1.51
C GLY A 8 2.69 11.15 -2.28
N THR A 9 2.98 11.68 -3.46
CA THR A 9 4.12 11.27 -4.28
C THR A 9 4.81 12.47 -4.91
N ASN A 10 6.11 12.36 -5.09
CA ASN A 10 6.91 13.31 -5.86
C ASN A 10 7.25 12.77 -7.26
N ASN A 11 6.85 11.53 -7.55
CA ASN A 11 7.06 10.89 -8.83
C ASN A 11 5.91 9.92 -9.11
N LEU A 12 4.87 10.44 -9.74
CA LEU A 12 3.65 9.67 -9.99
C LEU A 12 3.90 8.43 -10.85
N ALA A 13 4.79 8.54 -11.84
CA ALA A 13 5.11 7.39 -12.71
C ALA A 13 5.76 6.24 -11.93
N ALA A 14 6.70 6.55 -11.04
CA ALA A 14 7.34 5.55 -10.18
C ALA A 14 6.35 4.96 -9.16
N ALA A 15 5.52 5.81 -8.55
CA ALA A 15 4.48 5.39 -7.63
C ALA A 15 3.47 4.45 -8.33
N LYS A 16 3.02 4.82 -9.53
CA LYS A 16 2.10 3.99 -10.30
C LYS A 16 2.69 2.62 -10.60
N ARG A 17 3.93 2.55 -11.06
CA ARG A 17 4.59 1.25 -11.31
C ARG A 17 4.64 0.39 -10.05
N PHE A 18 4.95 0.98 -8.91
CA PHE A 18 4.97 0.28 -7.63
C PHE A 18 3.59 -0.25 -7.26
N TYR A 19 2.58 0.62 -7.22
CA TYR A 19 1.24 0.23 -6.78
C TYR A 19 0.49 -0.64 -7.80
N ASP A 20 0.76 -0.50 -9.10
CA ASP A 20 0.24 -1.43 -10.12
C ASP A 20 0.71 -2.87 -9.88
N THR A 21 1.87 -3.05 -9.23
CA THR A 21 2.44 -4.36 -8.90
C THR A 21 1.96 -4.87 -7.54
N VAL A 22 1.84 -4.00 -6.55
CA VAL A 22 1.55 -4.35 -5.16
C VAL A 22 0.06 -4.52 -4.88
N MET A 23 -0.78 -3.59 -5.36
CA MET A 23 -2.21 -3.60 -5.05
C MET A 23 -2.94 -4.87 -5.52
N PRO A 24 -2.62 -5.46 -6.69
CA PRO A 24 -3.27 -6.71 -7.10
C PRO A 24 -3.10 -7.88 -6.11
N THR A 25 -2.03 -7.91 -5.32
CA THR A 25 -1.86 -8.94 -4.28
C THR A 25 -2.97 -8.90 -3.24
N LEU A 26 -3.56 -7.72 -3.03
CA LEU A 26 -4.69 -7.49 -2.12
C LEU A 26 -6.05 -7.59 -2.83
N GLY A 27 -6.08 -7.90 -4.12
CA GLY A 27 -7.31 -7.89 -4.91
C GLY A 27 -7.76 -6.49 -5.34
N LEU A 28 -6.89 -5.49 -5.22
CA LEU A 28 -7.15 -4.12 -5.64
C LEU A 28 -6.52 -3.87 -6.99
N VAL A 29 -7.23 -3.17 -7.89
CA VAL A 29 -6.76 -2.90 -9.24
C VAL A 29 -6.75 -1.40 -9.50
N LEU A 30 -5.97 -0.98 -10.49
CA LEU A 30 -5.99 0.39 -10.97
C LEU A 30 -7.39 0.71 -11.51
N ARG A 31 -8.00 1.76 -10.99
CA ARG A 31 -9.35 2.18 -11.35
C ARG A 31 -9.36 3.49 -12.14
N THR A 32 -8.40 4.35 -11.88
CA THR A 32 -8.23 5.61 -12.60
C THR A 32 -6.78 6.05 -12.59
N ALA A 33 -6.35 6.67 -13.69
CA ALA A 33 -5.03 7.27 -13.81
C ALA A 33 -5.19 8.63 -14.48
N GLU A 34 -5.00 9.68 -13.69
CA GLU A 34 -5.07 11.08 -14.14
C GLU A 34 -3.65 11.67 -14.19
N ALA A 35 -3.55 12.93 -14.62
CA ALA A 35 -2.24 13.59 -14.74
C ALA A 35 -1.52 13.71 -13.39
N GLU A 36 -2.24 13.82 -12.29
CA GLU A 36 -1.67 14.13 -10.97
C GLU A 36 -1.97 13.05 -9.92
N GLU A 37 -2.80 12.04 -10.24
CA GLU A 37 -3.18 11.02 -9.27
C GLU A 37 -3.54 9.69 -9.93
N VAL A 38 -3.40 8.63 -9.15
CA VAL A 38 -3.88 7.29 -9.48
C VAL A 38 -4.74 6.76 -8.33
N GLY A 39 -5.75 5.98 -8.66
CA GLY A 39 -6.67 5.42 -7.68
C GLY A 39 -6.86 3.92 -7.85
N TYR A 40 -6.87 3.22 -6.73
CA TYR A 40 -7.00 1.77 -6.64
C TYR A 40 -8.20 1.38 -5.80
N GLY A 41 -8.81 0.28 -6.15
CA GLY A 41 -9.95 -0.28 -5.44
C GLY A 41 -10.27 -1.68 -5.93
N GLU A 42 -11.25 -2.31 -5.33
CA GLU A 42 -11.81 -3.52 -5.89
C GLU A 42 -12.38 -3.23 -7.29
N PRO A 43 -12.56 -4.26 -8.14
CA PRO A 43 -13.14 -4.04 -9.47
C PRO A 43 -14.44 -3.27 -9.45
N ALA A 44 -14.69 -2.46 -10.50
CA ALA A 44 -15.93 -1.70 -10.63
C ALA A 44 -17.15 -2.61 -10.44
N PRO A 45 -18.27 -2.12 -9.84
CA PRO A 45 -18.56 -0.72 -9.50
C PRO A 45 -18.13 -0.28 -8.09
N ALA A 46 -17.31 -1.07 -7.39
CA ALA A 46 -16.87 -0.75 -6.05
C ALA A 46 -16.11 0.59 -5.99
N ARG A 47 -16.12 1.20 -4.82
CA ARG A 47 -15.45 2.49 -4.60
C ARG A 47 -13.93 2.36 -4.70
N ILE A 48 -13.28 3.39 -5.23
CA ILE A 48 -11.83 3.56 -5.11
C ILE A 48 -11.50 3.83 -3.64
N ARG A 49 -10.53 3.07 -3.09
CA ARG A 49 -10.24 3.07 -1.65
C ARG A 49 -8.86 3.60 -1.31
N PHE A 50 -7.98 3.70 -2.28
CA PHE A 50 -6.59 4.11 -2.07
C PHE A 50 -6.14 5.00 -3.22
N TRP A 51 -5.65 6.18 -2.86
CA TRP A 51 -5.19 7.18 -3.81
C TRP A 51 -3.72 7.51 -3.60
N VAL A 52 -3.02 7.74 -4.68
CA VAL A 52 -1.67 8.29 -4.66
C VAL A 52 -1.69 9.54 -5.54
N THR A 53 -1.28 10.68 -4.97
CA THR A 53 -1.46 11.97 -5.63
C THR A 53 -0.29 12.91 -5.41
N GLN A 54 -0.09 13.84 -6.32
CA GLN A 54 0.69 15.03 -6.04
C GLN A 54 -0.05 15.85 -4.98
N PRO A 55 0.65 16.43 -3.98
CA PRO A 55 -0.02 17.22 -2.95
C PRO A 55 -0.84 18.37 -3.53
N PHE A 56 -2.03 18.56 -2.97
CA PHE A 56 -2.98 19.59 -3.43
C PHE A 56 -2.40 21.00 -3.44
N ASP A 57 -1.49 21.32 -2.50
CA ASP A 57 -0.86 22.63 -2.40
C ASP A 57 0.29 22.84 -3.40
N GLY A 58 0.61 21.85 -4.23
CA GLY A 58 1.69 21.91 -5.21
C GLY A 58 3.10 21.83 -4.63
N LYS A 59 3.23 21.70 -3.31
CA LYS A 59 4.54 21.54 -2.66
C LYS A 59 4.97 20.08 -2.69
N PRO A 60 6.29 19.78 -2.49
CA PRO A 60 6.76 18.42 -2.43
C PRO A 60 6.04 17.58 -1.37
N ALA A 61 5.72 16.34 -1.70
CA ALA A 61 5.17 15.40 -0.77
C ALA A 61 6.20 15.04 0.31
N THR A 62 5.72 14.84 1.54
CA THR A 62 6.50 14.28 2.65
C THR A 62 5.88 12.98 3.11
N ILE A 63 6.64 12.16 3.84
CA ILE A 63 6.21 10.83 4.25
C ILE A 63 5.22 10.82 5.42
N GLY A 64 5.01 11.95 6.09
CA GLY A 64 4.19 11.97 7.31
C GLY A 64 4.77 11.03 8.37
N ASN A 65 5.93 11.39 8.94
CA ASN A 65 6.64 10.54 9.89
C ASN A 65 5.71 10.05 11.02
N GLY A 66 5.58 8.74 11.19
CA GLY A 66 4.63 8.11 12.11
C GLY A 66 3.36 7.61 11.43
N SER A 67 3.08 7.99 10.18
CA SER A 67 1.92 7.49 9.42
C SER A 67 2.23 6.14 8.79
N MET A 68 1.27 5.24 8.82
CA MET A 68 1.39 3.93 8.17
C MET A 68 0.01 3.33 7.89
N PRO A 69 -0.47 3.35 6.65
CA PRO A 69 -1.61 2.55 6.27
C PRO A 69 -1.30 1.06 6.41
N ALA A 70 -2.17 0.31 7.06
CA ALA A 70 -2.08 -1.14 7.15
C ALA A 70 -3.25 -1.75 6.39
N PHE A 71 -2.94 -2.55 5.38
CA PHE A 71 -3.94 -3.21 4.54
C PHE A 71 -4.28 -4.58 5.12
N GLU A 72 -5.56 -4.90 5.16
CA GLU A 72 -6.00 -6.24 5.53
C GLU A 72 -5.67 -7.23 4.41
N ALA A 73 -4.97 -8.30 4.75
CA ALA A 73 -4.68 -9.41 3.86
C ALA A 73 -5.53 -10.63 4.24
N LYS A 74 -6.12 -11.29 3.25
CA LYS A 74 -7.05 -12.41 3.49
C LYS A 74 -6.38 -13.65 4.10
N ASN A 75 -5.07 -13.80 3.93
CA ASN A 75 -4.26 -14.89 4.48
C ASN A 75 -2.78 -14.49 4.52
N ARG A 76 -1.95 -15.31 5.16
CA ARG A 76 -0.50 -15.04 5.29
C ARG A 76 0.22 -15.04 3.94
N ALA A 77 -0.20 -15.88 3.00
CA ALA A 77 0.40 -15.91 1.67
C ALA A 77 0.25 -14.56 0.94
N VAL A 78 -0.85 -13.84 1.16
CA VAL A 78 -1.05 -12.49 0.62
C VAL A 78 -0.09 -11.50 1.26
N VAL A 79 0.16 -11.60 2.57
CA VAL A 79 1.17 -10.76 3.24
C VAL A 79 2.55 -10.98 2.63
N ASP A 80 2.92 -12.25 2.41
CA ASP A 80 4.20 -12.61 1.78
C ASP A 80 4.29 -12.04 0.36
N ALA A 81 3.24 -12.19 -0.44
CA ALA A 81 3.19 -11.69 -1.82
C ALA A 81 3.25 -10.17 -1.89
N PHE A 82 2.56 -9.47 -0.98
CA PHE A 82 2.57 -8.01 -0.88
C PHE A 82 3.99 -7.50 -0.64
N HIS A 83 4.69 -8.08 0.32
CA HIS A 83 6.06 -7.69 0.64
C HIS A 83 7.01 -7.96 -0.53
N ALA A 84 6.97 -9.16 -1.08
CA ALA A 84 7.84 -9.55 -2.20
C ALA A 84 7.63 -8.66 -3.42
N ALA A 85 6.37 -8.38 -3.78
CA ALA A 85 6.02 -7.50 -4.90
C ALA A 85 6.52 -6.08 -4.65
N GLY A 86 6.35 -5.56 -3.43
CA GLY A 86 6.77 -4.22 -3.07
C GLY A 86 8.28 -4.02 -3.14
N VAL A 87 9.04 -4.95 -2.60
CA VAL A 87 10.52 -4.89 -2.66
C VAL A 87 10.99 -4.99 -4.11
N ALA A 88 10.40 -5.88 -4.91
CA ALA A 88 10.76 -6.03 -6.32
C ALA A 88 10.40 -4.80 -7.18
N ALA A 89 9.36 -4.06 -6.80
CA ALA A 89 8.85 -2.91 -7.57
C ALA A 89 9.46 -1.56 -7.15
N GLY A 90 10.52 -1.56 -6.37
CA GLY A 90 11.24 -0.34 -5.99
C GLY A 90 11.01 0.12 -4.56
N GLY A 91 10.30 -0.66 -3.75
CA GLY A 91 10.12 -0.40 -2.33
C GLY A 91 11.33 -0.83 -1.50
N THR A 92 11.33 -0.40 -0.25
CA THR A 92 12.38 -0.73 0.72
C THR A 92 11.80 -1.58 1.85
N ASP A 93 12.47 -2.68 2.19
CA ASP A 93 12.09 -3.52 3.33
C ASP A 93 12.21 -2.76 4.65
N GLU A 94 11.17 -2.87 5.48
CA GLU A 94 11.13 -2.33 6.85
C GLU A 94 10.72 -3.42 7.85
N GLY A 95 10.55 -4.64 7.41
CA GLY A 95 10.19 -5.80 8.23
C GLY A 95 9.60 -6.92 7.40
N ALA A 96 10.36 -8.01 7.22
CA ALA A 96 9.92 -9.17 6.48
C ALA A 96 8.65 -9.80 7.08
N PRO A 97 7.84 -10.50 6.27
CA PRO A 97 6.63 -11.16 6.76
C PRO A 97 6.90 -12.07 7.94
N GLY A 98 6.07 -12.00 8.96
CA GLY A 98 6.18 -12.83 10.15
C GLY A 98 5.20 -12.42 11.24
N LEU A 99 5.14 -13.21 12.29
CA LEU A 99 4.33 -12.91 13.47
C LEU A 99 4.90 -11.72 14.23
N ARG A 100 3.99 -10.91 14.80
CA ARG A 100 4.31 -9.74 15.63
C ARG A 100 3.57 -9.83 16.96
N PRO A 101 4.07 -9.18 18.03
CA PRO A 101 3.52 -9.32 19.38
C PRO A 101 2.25 -8.49 19.62
N TYR A 102 1.41 -8.33 18.60
CA TYR A 102 0.18 -7.55 18.67
C TYR A 102 -1.07 -8.43 18.68
N GLY A 103 -0.90 -9.74 18.74
CA GLY A 103 -1.94 -10.73 18.77
C GLY A 103 -1.38 -12.12 18.44
N ALA A 104 -2.07 -13.18 18.83
CA ALA A 104 -1.62 -14.55 18.64
C ALA A 104 -1.42 -14.92 17.16
N SER A 105 -2.20 -14.29 16.27
CA SER A 105 -2.19 -14.56 14.84
C SER A 105 -1.85 -13.32 14.01
N PHE A 106 -1.28 -12.30 14.63
CA PHE A 106 -0.94 -11.06 13.94
C PHE A 106 0.30 -11.27 13.06
N TYR A 107 0.05 -11.58 11.79
CA TYR A 107 1.10 -11.83 10.79
C TYR A 107 1.19 -10.63 9.85
N ALA A 108 2.34 -9.97 9.82
CA ALA A 108 2.49 -8.70 9.13
C ALA A 108 3.84 -8.56 8.43
N CYS A 109 3.87 -7.65 7.46
CA CYS A 109 5.09 -7.14 6.86
C CYS A 109 5.07 -5.62 6.84
N TYR A 110 6.24 -5.02 6.71
CA TYR A 110 6.41 -3.57 6.62
C TYR A 110 7.37 -3.23 5.49
N LEU A 111 7.04 -2.21 4.73
CA LEU A 111 7.90 -1.71 3.66
C LEU A 111 7.62 -0.23 3.40
N ARG A 112 8.50 0.41 2.63
CA ARG A 112 8.28 1.77 2.16
C ARG A 112 8.09 1.75 0.65
N ASP A 113 7.19 2.61 0.17
CA ASP A 113 7.05 2.83 -1.26
C ASP A 113 8.23 3.66 -1.81
N PRO A 114 8.31 3.92 -3.13
CA PRO A 114 9.43 4.70 -3.70
C PRO A 114 9.57 6.12 -3.17
N ASP A 115 8.51 6.72 -2.63
CA ASP A 115 8.54 8.04 -1.99
C ASP A 115 8.94 7.96 -0.51
N GLY A 116 9.02 6.77 0.06
CA GLY A 116 9.32 6.56 1.47
C GLY A 116 8.09 6.45 2.38
N ASN A 117 6.88 6.44 1.84
CA ASN A 117 5.66 6.21 2.63
C ASN A 117 5.68 4.79 3.20
N LYS A 118 5.45 4.66 4.50
CA LYS A 118 5.46 3.35 5.16
C LYS A 118 4.12 2.64 5.00
N LEU A 119 4.18 1.37 4.63
CA LEU A 119 3.01 0.52 4.39
C LEU A 119 3.14 -0.78 5.17
N SER A 120 2.00 -1.36 5.51
CA SER A 120 1.92 -2.70 6.11
C SER A 120 0.81 -3.50 5.45
N ALA A 121 0.99 -4.80 5.37
CA ALA A 121 -0.10 -5.75 5.12
C ALA A 121 -0.17 -6.70 6.31
N VAL A 122 -1.38 -7.00 6.77
CA VAL A 122 -1.62 -7.73 8.01
C VAL A 122 -2.71 -8.79 7.80
N CYS A 123 -2.46 -10.00 8.27
CA CYS A 123 -3.45 -11.05 8.41
C CYS A 123 -3.54 -11.44 9.88
N GLU A 124 -4.74 -11.41 10.45
CA GLU A 124 -4.98 -11.80 11.85
C GLU A 124 -5.66 -13.15 11.99
N LYS A 125 -5.77 -13.91 10.90
CA LYS A 125 -6.36 -15.24 10.92
C LYS A 125 -5.34 -16.26 11.41
N PRO A 126 -5.74 -17.20 12.28
CA PRO A 126 -4.87 -18.32 12.65
C PRO A 126 -4.64 -19.23 11.44
N GLU A 127 -3.44 -19.76 11.33
CA GLU A 127 -3.05 -20.73 10.30
C GLU A 127 -2.27 -21.88 10.91
#